data_87ad3add30c73c5dace85b5b2c1da5ec
#
_entry.id   87ad3add30c73c5dace85b5b2c1da5ec
#
_cell.length_a   1.000
_cell.length_b   1.000
_cell.length_c   1.000
_cell.angle_alpha   90.00
_cell.angle_beta   90.00
_cell.angle_gamma   90.00
#
_symmetry.space_group_name_H-M   'P 1'
#
loop_
_entity.id
_entity.type
_entity.pdbx_description
1 polymer ?
#
loop_
_entity_poly.entity_id
_entity_poly.type
_entity_poly.pdbx_seq_one_letter_code
_entity_poly.pdbx_strand_id
1 'polypeptide(L)'
;NQLPLAESDLCVLLSNALENAIHACSERADGIPGHIEVQTYEKARKFFLQVVNDCTQPVQFSHGVPVSDRAGHGIGVHSICSIVERYGGVYSFSVRNQQFILRISL
;
A
#
# COMPACT_ATOMS: atom_id res chain seq x y z
N ASN A 1 21.00 -10.46 -8.34
CA ASN A 1 20.05 -10.04 -7.32
C ASN A 1 18.65 -10.49 -7.69
N GLN A 2 18.25 -11.58 -7.08
CA GLN A 2 16.89 -12.07 -7.27
C GLN A 2 15.98 -11.51 -6.20
N LEU A 3 14.85 -10.99 -6.64
CA LEU A 3 13.81 -10.57 -5.72
C LEU A 3 13.20 -11.81 -5.06
N PRO A 4 12.71 -11.69 -3.81
CA PRO A 4 12.12 -12.84 -3.11
C PRO A 4 10.77 -13.26 -3.66
N LEU A 5 10.26 -12.58 -4.68
CA LEU A 5 8.95 -12.86 -5.28
C LEU A 5 9.02 -12.79 -6.80
N ALA A 6 8.07 -13.42 -7.46
CA ALA A 6 7.97 -13.40 -8.91
C ALA A 6 7.71 -11.98 -9.42
N GLU A 7 8.25 -11.65 -10.58
CA GLU A 7 8.05 -10.32 -11.18
C GLU A 7 6.58 -9.99 -11.39
N SER A 8 5.77 -10.97 -11.79
CA SER A 8 4.35 -10.76 -11.99
C SER A 8 3.63 -10.39 -10.69
N ASP A 9 4.03 -11.01 -9.58
CA ASP A 9 3.46 -10.70 -8.27
C ASP A 9 3.91 -9.32 -7.80
N LEU A 10 5.16 -8.96 -8.07
CA LEU A 10 5.65 -7.61 -7.76
C LEU A 10 4.87 -6.55 -8.54
N CYS A 11 4.60 -6.79 -9.83
CA CYS A 11 3.81 -5.86 -10.64
C CYS A 11 2.41 -5.67 -10.09
N VAL A 12 1.75 -6.76 -9.71
CA VAL A 12 0.41 -6.69 -9.12
C VAL A 12 0.45 -5.93 -7.80
N LEU A 13 1.43 -6.22 -6.97
CA LEU A 13 1.60 -5.56 -5.67
C LEU A 13 1.78 -4.06 -5.83
N LEU A 14 2.69 -3.64 -6.70
CA LEU A 14 2.97 -2.23 -6.96
C LEU A 14 1.78 -1.53 -7.60
N SER A 15 1.13 -2.15 -8.58
CA SER A 15 -0.05 -1.58 -9.23
C SER A 15 -1.16 -1.29 -8.24
N ASN A 16 -1.46 -2.25 -7.38
CA ASN A 16 -2.51 -2.08 -6.39
C ASN A 16 -2.17 -1.02 -5.35
N ALA A 17 -0.91 -1.01 -4.91
CA ALA A 17 -0.45 -0.01 -3.94
C ALA A 17 -0.50 1.40 -4.53
N LEU A 18 -0.06 1.56 -5.78
CA LEU A 18 -0.05 2.86 -6.46
C LEU A 18 -1.47 3.33 -6.79
N GLU A 19 -2.35 2.45 -7.26
CA GLU A 19 -3.74 2.81 -7.52
C GLU A 19 -4.43 3.31 -6.25
N ASN A 20 -4.20 2.64 -5.15
CA ASN A 20 -4.73 3.05 -3.86
C ASN A 20 -4.23 4.44 -3.46
N ALA A 21 -2.94 4.69 -3.63
CA ALA A 21 -2.32 5.97 -3.32
C ALA A 21 -2.83 7.09 -4.23
N ILE A 22 -2.92 6.84 -5.52
CA ILE A 22 -3.42 7.82 -6.51
C ILE A 22 -4.86 8.18 -6.19
N HIS A 23 -5.67 7.17 -5.88
CA HIS A 23 -7.07 7.40 -5.56
C HIS A 23 -7.22 8.28 -4.31
N ALA A 24 -6.46 7.99 -3.26
CA ALA A 24 -6.49 8.78 -2.03
C ALA A 24 -6.09 10.23 -2.29
N CYS A 25 -5.07 10.46 -3.13
CA CYS A 25 -4.65 11.81 -3.50
C CYS A 25 -5.71 12.54 -4.33
N SER A 26 -6.43 11.83 -5.20
CA SER A 26 -7.46 12.44 -6.05
C SER A 26 -8.71 12.84 -5.27
N GLU A 27 -8.89 12.31 -4.06
CA GLU A 27 -10.04 12.64 -3.22
C GLU A 27 -9.80 13.85 -2.32
N ARG A 28 -8.68 14.54 -2.45
CA ARG A 28 -8.40 15.72 -1.62
C ARG A 28 -9.36 16.84 -1.97
N ALA A 29 -10.02 17.35 -0.93
CA ALA A 29 -11.01 18.41 -1.08
C ALA A 29 -10.39 19.82 -1.11
N ASP A 30 -9.14 19.95 -0.71
CA ASP A 30 -8.46 21.25 -0.59
C ASP A 30 -7.86 21.77 -1.90
N GLY A 31 -7.93 20.98 -2.97
CA GLY A 31 -7.38 21.36 -4.26
C GLY A 31 -5.86 21.34 -4.35
N ILE A 32 -5.19 20.95 -3.28
CA ILE A 32 -3.73 20.85 -3.25
C ILE A 32 -3.32 19.50 -3.84
N PRO A 33 -2.35 19.47 -4.79
CA PRO A 33 -1.90 18.19 -5.32
C PRO A 33 -1.39 17.27 -4.22
N GLY A 34 -1.80 16.01 -4.26
CA GLY A 34 -1.33 15.01 -3.33
C GLY A 34 0.10 14.61 -3.64
N HIS A 35 0.79 14.09 -2.63
CA HIS A 35 2.16 13.62 -2.75
C HIS A 35 2.22 12.12 -2.49
N ILE A 36 2.95 11.39 -3.33
CA ILE A 36 3.14 9.96 -3.20
C ILE A 36 4.64 9.67 -3.20
N GLU A 37 5.07 8.88 -2.23
CA GLU A 37 6.45 8.46 -2.11
C GLU A 37 6.53 6.96 -2.09
N VAL A 38 7.43 6.39 -2.89
CA VAL A 38 7.66 4.95 -2.93
C VAL A 38 9.12 4.69 -2.62
N GLN A 39 9.39 3.81 -1.67
CA GLN A 39 10.73 3.41 -1.31
C GLN A 39 10.84 1.90 -1.29
N THR A 40 11.93 1.38 -1.85
CA THR A 40 12.26 -0.03 -1.75
C THR A 40 13.70 -0.15 -1.25
N TYR A 41 13.96 -1.17 -0.46
CA TYR A 41 15.31 -1.45 -0.01
C TYR A 41 15.43 -2.90 0.42
N GLU A 42 16.65 -3.39 0.47
CA GLU A 42 16.95 -4.73 0.97
C GLU A 42 17.82 -4.60 2.22
N LYS A 43 17.51 -5.42 3.21
CA LYS A 43 18.29 -5.47 4.45
C LYS A 43 18.14 -6.84 5.07
N ALA A 44 19.25 -7.45 5.46
CA ALA A 44 19.28 -8.76 6.11
C ALA A 44 18.51 -9.82 5.29
N ARG A 45 18.68 -9.79 3.97
CA ARG A 45 18.04 -10.71 3.01
C ARG A 45 16.53 -10.55 2.92
N LYS A 46 15.99 -9.43 3.41
CA LYS A 46 14.58 -9.12 3.27
C LYS A 46 14.40 -7.96 2.32
N PHE A 47 13.32 -8.03 1.56
CA PHE A 47 12.90 -6.96 0.68
C PHE A 47 11.83 -6.12 1.39
N PHE A 48 12.00 -4.81 1.36
CA PHE A 48 11.07 -3.88 1.98
C PHE A 48 10.50 -2.94 0.93
N LEU A 49 9.19 -2.72 1.01
CA LEU A 49 8.49 -1.76 0.17
C LEU A 49 7.68 -0.84 1.07
N GLN A 50 7.81 0.45 0.88
CA GLN A 50 7.00 1.43 1.59
C GLN A 50 6.36 2.38 0.60
N VAL A 51 5.06 2.58 0.72
CA VAL A 51 4.30 3.54 -0.07
C VAL A 51 3.63 4.50 0.90
N VAL A 52 3.89 5.79 0.73
CA VAL A 52 3.31 6.84 1.57
C VAL A 52 2.56 7.81 0.67
N ASN A 53 1.33 8.13 1.03
CA ASN A 53 0.57 9.14 0.29
C ASN A 53 -0.18 10.06 1.26
N ASP A 54 -0.38 11.29 0.82
CA ASP A 54 -1.20 12.24 1.57
C ASP A 54 -2.62 11.73 1.66
N CYS A 55 -3.24 11.91 2.83
CA CYS A 55 -4.57 11.42 3.10
C CYS A 55 -5.31 12.43 3.98
N THR A 56 -6.28 13.14 3.39
CA THR A 56 -7.07 14.13 4.14
C THR A 56 -8.40 13.55 4.63
N GLN A 57 -8.81 12.41 4.08
CA GLN A 57 -10.05 11.76 4.48
C GLN A 57 -9.77 10.72 5.58
N PRO A 58 -10.70 10.55 6.52
CA PRO A 58 -10.55 9.50 7.52
C PRO A 58 -10.49 8.12 6.86
N VAL A 59 -9.64 7.26 7.40
CA VAL A 59 -9.53 5.88 6.95
C VAL A 59 -10.03 4.96 8.04
N GLN A 60 -10.93 4.06 7.69
CA GLN A 60 -11.43 3.06 8.63
C GLN A 60 -10.65 1.77 8.45
N PHE A 61 -10.35 1.13 9.56
CA PHE A 61 -9.59 -0.12 9.58
C PHE A 61 -10.40 -1.24 10.20
N SER A 62 -10.22 -2.44 9.69
CA SER A 62 -10.73 -3.66 10.29
C SER A 62 -9.57 -4.65 10.38
N HIS A 63 -9.22 -5.08 11.59
CA HIS A 63 -8.09 -5.99 11.82
C HIS A 63 -6.79 -5.48 11.19
N GLY A 64 -6.55 -4.17 11.28
CA GLY A 64 -5.34 -3.54 10.76
C GLY A 64 -5.33 -3.31 9.26
N VAL A 65 -6.42 -3.62 8.56
CA VAL A 65 -6.53 -3.47 7.11
C VAL A 65 -7.56 -2.39 6.80
N PRO A 66 -7.26 -1.46 5.88
CA PRO A 66 -8.25 -0.44 5.52
C PRO A 66 -9.45 -1.07 4.84
N VAL A 67 -10.63 -0.55 5.17
CA VAL A 67 -11.88 -1.00 4.58
C VAL A 67 -12.49 0.13 3.78
N SER A 68 -13.17 -0.23 2.69
CA SER A 68 -13.86 0.74 1.85
C SER A 68 -15.26 0.24 1.58
N ASP A 69 -16.23 1.15 1.68
CA ASP A 69 -17.62 0.89 1.32
C ASP A 69 -17.87 1.12 -0.17
N ARG A 70 -16.87 1.56 -0.92
CA ARG A 70 -17.00 1.75 -2.37
C ARG A 70 -16.76 0.45 -3.11
N ALA A 71 -17.61 0.17 -4.08
CA ALA A 71 -17.48 -1.03 -4.91
C ALA A 71 -16.12 -1.03 -5.64
N GLY A 72 -15.41 -2.13 -5.57
CA GLY A 72 -14.14 -2.32 -6.26
C GLY A 72 -12.90 -1.86 -5.53
N HIS A 73 -13.01 -1.03 -4.50
CA HIS A 73 -11.84 -0.47 -3.82
C HIS A 73 -11.16 -1.44 -2.86
N GLY A 74 -11.91 -2.38 -2.29
CA GLY A 74 -11.34 -3.37 -1.39
C GLY A 74 -10.51 -4.43 -2.08
N ILE A 75 -10.66 -4.60 -3.39
CA ILE A 75 -10.01 -5.68 -4.15
C ILE A 75 -8.50 -5.48 -4.18
N GLY A 76 -8.04 -4.26 -4.42
CA GLY A 76 -6.60 -3.98 -4.45
C GLY A 76 -5.92 -4.26 -3.13
N VAL A 77 -6.54 -3.87 -2.02
CA VAL A 77 -6.00 -4.12 -0.68
C VAL A 77 -5.95 -5.63 -0.40
N HIS A 78 -7.00 -6.37 -0.75
CA HIS A 78 -7.02 -7.82 -0.59
C HIS A 78 -5.92 -8.50 -1.40
N SER A 79 -5.66 -8.03 -2.62
CA SER A 79 -4.59 -8.56 -3.45
C SER A 79 -3.22 -8.34 -2.81
N ILE A 80 -2.98 -7.15 -2.24
CA ILE A 80 -1.75 -6.86 -1.53
C ILE A 80 -1.55 -7.85 -0.38
N CYS A 81 -2.56 -7.99 0.46
CA CYS A 81 -2.51 -8.88 1.62
C CYS A 81 -2.27 -10.34 1.21
N SER A 82 -2.98 -10.81 0.19
CA SER A 82 -2.85 -12.18 -0.32
C SER A 82 -1.45 -12.48 -0.82
N ILE A 83 -0.87 -11.56 -1.59
CA ILE A 83 0.47 -11.74 -2.13
C ILE A 83 1.48 -11.80 -0.99
N VAL A 84 1.42 -10.85 -0.07
CA VAL A 84 2.37 -10.82 1.06
C VAL A 84 2.27 -12.08 1.90
N GLU A 85 1.05 -12.53 2.19
CA GLU A 85 0.83 -13.75 2.98
C GLU A 85 1.36 -14.98 2.26
N ARG A 86 1.19 -15.06 0.93
CA ARG A 86 1.68 -16.17 0.13
C ARG A 86 3.20 -16.33 0.24
N TYR A 87 3.91 -15.22 0.36
CA TYR A 87 5.37 -15.23 0.49
C TYR A 87 5.84 -15.27 1.94
N GLY A 88 4.91 -15.43 2.89
CA GLY A 88 5.27 -15.49 4.30
C GLY A 88 5.74 -14.16 4.86
N GLY A 89 5.39 -13.05 4.20
CA GLY A 89 5.81 -11.72 4.61
C GLY A 89 4.89 -11.06 5.61
N VAL A 90 5.16 -9.80 5.88
CA VAL A 90 4.41 -8.99 6.83
C VAL A 90 4.01 -7.68 6.15
N TYR A 91 2.81 -7.20 6.43
CA TYR A 91 2.37 -5.90 5.95
C TYR A 91 1.78 -5.10 7.10
N SER A 92 1.82 -3.78 6.98
CA SER A 92 1.09 -2.90 7.89
C SER A 92 0.55 -1.70 7.13
N PHE A 93 -0.66 -1.31 7.50
CA PHE A 93 -1.31 -0.09 7.00
C PHE A 93 -1.52 0.82 8.20
N SER A 94 -1.18 2.10 8.05
CA SER A 94 -1.36 3.06 9.13
C SER A 94 -1.60 4.45 8.58
N VAL A 95 -2.14 5.33 9.42
CA VAL A 95 -2.30 6.75 9.11
C VAL A 95 -1.56 7.53 10.19
N ARG A 96 -0.72 8.46 9.78
CA ARG A 96 0.05 9.28 10.69
C ARG A 96 0.30 10.64 10.06
N ASN A 97 -0.02 11.71 10.79
CA ASN A 97 0.18 13.09 10.33
C ASN A 97 -0.44 13.34 8.96
N GLN A 98 -1.67 12.86 8.74
CA GLN A 98 -2.39 13.00 7.47
C GLN A 98 -1.69 12.32 6.30
N GLN A 99 -0.97 11.25 6.59
CA GLN A 99 -0.36 10.40 5.56
C GLN A 99 -0.78 8.96 5.78
N PHE A 100 -1.12 8.29 4.69
CA PHE A 100 -1.41 6.86 4.68
C PHE A 100 -0.12 6.11 4.34
N ILE A 101 0.24 5.17 5.16
CA ILE A 101 1.51 4.46 5.04
C ILE A 101 1.25 2.96 4.90
N LEU A 102 1.73 2.40 3.79
CA LEU A 102 1.76 0.95 3.58
C LEU A 102 3.21 0.50 3.68
N ARG A 103 3.46 -0.47 4.54
CA ARG A 103 4.78 -1.09 4.67
C ARG A 103 4.66 -2.58 4.46
N ILE A 104 5.55 -3.11 3.65
CA ILE A 104 5.60 -4.53 3.32
C ILE A 104 7.03 -5.03 3.54
N SER A 105 7.15 -6.21 4.14
CA SER A 105 8.42 -6.91 4.34
C SER A 105 8.28 -8.32 3.79
N LEU A 106 9.19 -8.72 2.91
CA LEU A 106 9.17 -10.04 2.29
C LEU A 106 10.47 -10.83 2.54
#